data_8e34485317054d1b2ed8d08ee5e6d701
#
_entry.id   8e34485317054d1b2ed8d08ee5e6d701
#
_cell.length_a   1.000
_cell.length_b   1.000
_cell.length_c   1.000
_cell.angle_alpha   90.00
_cell.angle_beta   90.00
_cell.angle_gamma   90.00
#
_symmetry.space_group_name_H-M   'P 1'
#
loop_
_entity.id
_entity.type
_entity.pdbx_description
1 polymer ?
#
loop_
_entity_poly.entity_id
_entity_poly.type
_entity_poly.pdbx_seq_one_letter_code
_entity_poly.pdbx_strand_id
1 'polypeptide(L)'
;MAIASEKYEVLYIINPNFSEEETAAVVEKFKALVEANGTLEELEEMDKRKLAYEINYISEGYYVLMKFQSGPEFPAELDRILGITDGILRRLITMRAE
;
A
#
# COMPACT_ATOMS: atom_id res chain seq x y z
N MET A 1 12.63 27.77 2.44
CA MET A 1 12.01 26.97 3.47
C MET A 1 11.81 25.54 3.01
N ALA A 2 12.21 24.62 3.81
CA ALA A 2 12.04 23.23 3.44
C ALA A 2 10.56 22.84 3.48
N ILE A 3 10.15 22.04 2.51
CA ILE A 3 8.82 21.46 2.53
C ILE A 3 8.79 20.44 3.65
N ALA A 4 7.85 20.59 4.56
CA ALA A 4 7.71 19.66 5.65
C ALA A 4 7.26 18.30 5.10
N SER A 5 7.92 17.25 5.56
CA SER A 5 7.45 15.91 5.27
C SER A 5 6.22 15.63 6.11
N GLU A 6 5.24 15.02 5.50
CA GLU A 6 4.02 14.62 6.18
C GLU A 6 4.04 13.11 6.41
N LYS A 7 3.36 12.68 7.44
CA LYS A 7 3.25 11.27 7.78
C LYS A 7 1.99 10.69 7.17
N TYR A 8 2.16 9.61 6.43
CA TYR A 8 1.06 8.94 5.74
C TYR A 8 1.02 7.47 6.07
N GLU A 9 -0.11 6.88 5.80
CA GLU A 9 -0.33 5.45 5.95
C GLU A 9 -1.05 4.96 4.72
N VAL A 10 -0.54 3.90 4.13
CA VAL A 10 -1.21 3.26 3.00
C VAL A 10 -1.58 1.83 3.37
N LEU A 11 -2.83 1.50 3.13
CA LEU A 11 -3.33 0.13 3.28
C LEU A 11 -3.77 -0.33 1.92
N TYR A 12 -3.26 -1.45 1.44
CA TYR A 12 -3.73 -2.02 0.19
C TYR A 12 -3.95 -3.51 0.33
N ILE A 13 -4.81 -4.02 -0.52
CA ILE A 13 -5.24 -5.42 -0.48
C ILE A 13 -4.86 -6.06 -1.79
N ILE A 14 -4.08 -7.14 -1.71
CA ILE A 14 -3.62 -7.89 -2.87
C ILE A 14 -4.53 -9.09 -3.08
N ASN A 15 -4.78 -9.42 -4.35
CA ASN A 15 -5.57 -10.58 -4.72
C ASN A 15 -5.02 -11.86 -4.08
N PRO A 16 -5.83 -12.59 -3.31
CA PRO A 16 -5.34 -13.80 -2.60
C PRO A 16 -4.99 -14.95 -3.53
N ASN A 17 -5.37 -14.86 -4.81
CA ASN A 17 -5.03 -15.89 -5.79
C ASN A 17 -3.61 -15.73 -6.33
N PHE A 18 -2.93 -14.67 -5.98
CA PHE A 18 -1.53 -14.49 -6.34
C PHE A 18 -0.68 -15.49 -5.56
N SER A 19 0.36 -16.01 -6.20
CA SER A 19 1.32 -16.88 -5.53
C SER A 19 2.11 -16.06 -4.49
N GLU A 20 2.82 -16.76 -3.61
CA GLU A 20 3.68 -16.09 -2.64
C GLU A 20 4.73 -15.24 -3.32
N GLU A 21 5.28 -15.72 -4.44
CA GLU A 21 6.27 -14.98 -5.21
C GLU A 21 5.69 -13.71 -5.82
N GLU A 22 4.48 -13.80 -6.37
CA GLU A 22 3.81 -12.66 -6.95
C GLU A 22 3.45 -11.63 -5.87
N THR A 23 2.98 -12.10 -4.74
CA THR A 23 2.64 -11.22 -3.61
C THR A 23 3.90 -10.52 -3.09
N ALA A 24 4.98 -11.25 -2.92
CA ALA A 24 6.24 -10.68 -2.46
C ALA A 24 6.78 -9.64 -3.44
N ALA A 25 6.63 -9.89 -4.73
CA ALA A 25 7.08 -8.95 -5.76
C ALA A 25 6.30 -7.64 -5.69
N VAL A 26 4.99 -7.71 -5.45
CA VAL A 26 4.16 -6.51 -5.30
C VAL A 26 4.57 -5.72 -4.08
N VAL A 27 4.76 -6.39 -2.95
CA VAL A 27 5.17 -5.75 -1.70
C VAL A 27 6.52 -5.07 -1.88
N GLU A 28 7.50 -5.75 -2.48
CA GLU A 28 8.83 -5.20 -2.72
C GLU A 28 8.79 -3.99 -3.64
N LYS A 29 7.95 -4.04 -4.67
CA LYS A 29 7.78 -2.93 -5.60
C LYS A 29 7.36 -1.67 -4.86
N PHE A 30 6.34 -1.77 -4.03
CA PHE A 30 5.84 -0.60 -3.31
C PHE A 30 6.73 -0.17 -2.17
N LYS A 31 7.40 -1.11 -1.53
CA LYS A 31 8.40 -0.80 -0.52
C LYS A 31 9.53 0.05 -1.13
N ALA A 32 10.06 -0.40 -2.26
CA ALA A 32 11.13 0.32 -2.94
C ALA A 32 10.67 1.69 -3.42
N LEU A 33 9.44 1.77 -3.91
CA LEU A 33 8.87 3.03 -4.37
C LEU A 33 8.75 4.04 -3.23
N VAL A 34 8.28 3.60 -2.08
CA VAL A 34 8.17 4.46 -0.89
C VAL A 34 9.55 4.92 -0.44
N GLU A 35 10.51 3.99 -0.37
CA GLU A 35 11.87 4.32 0.06
C GLU A 35 12.58 5.27 -0.90
N ALA A 36 12.24 5.21 -2.18
CA ALA A 36 12.82 6.11 -3.18
C ALA A 36 12.26 7.53 -3.09
N ASN A 37 11.09 7.69 -2.50
CA ASN A 37 10.39 8.99 -2.47
C ASN A 37 10.18 9.54 -1.07
N GLY A 38 10.63 8.82 -0.06
CA GLY A 38 10.45 9.24 1.32
C GLY A 38 11.14 8.29 2.27
N THR A 39 10.64 8.25 3.48
CA THR A 39 11.17 7.38 4.53
C THR A 39 10.09 6.38 4.93
N LEU A 40 10.39 5.11 4.76
CA LEU A 40 9.50 4.05 5.23
C LEU A 40 9.73 3.84 6.72
N GLU A 41 8.68 4.02 7.52
CA GLU A 41 8.75 3.88 8.96
C GLU A 41 8.35 2.48 9.43
N GLU A 42 7.33 1.93 8.79
CA GLU A 42 6.81 0.63 9.19
C GLU A 42 6.19 -0.07 7.99
N LEU A 43 6.41 -1.36 7.91
CA LEU A 43 5.79 -2.23 6.92
C LEU A 43 5.22 -3.42 7.65
N GLU A 44 3.92 -3.64 7.50
CA GLU A 44 3.24 -4.74 8.15
C GLU A 44 2.44 -5.53 7.12
N GLU A 45 2.76 -6.80 7.00
CA GLU A 45 2.02 -7.73 6.15
C GLU A 45 1.07 -8.51 7.04
N MET A 46 -0.21 -8.26 6.86
CA MET A 46 -1.23 -8.83 7.73
C MET A 46 -1.86 -10.10 7.20
N ASP A 47 -1.15 -10.82 6.33
CA ASP A 47 -1.63 -12.07 5.76
C ASP A 47 -3.03 -11.98 5.15
N LYS A 48 -3.56 -13.10 4.73
CA LYS A 48 -4.91 -13.16 4.16
C LYS A 48 -5.94 -12.92 5.24
N ARG A 49 -6.84 -11.98 4.99
CA ARG A 49 -7.92 -11.67 5.89
C ARG A 49 -9.23 -11.67 5.14
N LYS A 50 -10.28 -12.00 5.86
CA LYS A 50 -11.62 -11.97 5.30
C LYS A 50 -12.03 -10.52 5.08
N LEU A 51 -12.52 -10.23 3.89
CA LEU A 51 -13.01 -8.90 3.56
C LEU A 51 -14.36 -8.66 4.22
N ALA A 52 -14.65 -7.37 4.50
CA ALA A 52 -15.94 -7.00 5.05
C ALA A 52 -17.08 -7.28 4.06
N TYR A 53 -16.76 -7.25 2.77
CA TYR A 53 -17.69 -7.60 1.70
C TYR A 53 -16.86 -8.12 0.52
N GLU A 54 -17.51 -8.87 -0.36
CA GLU A 54 -16.83 -9.43 -1.52
C GLU A 54 -16.50 -8.36 -2.55
N ILE A 55 -15.31 -8.49 -3.16
CA ILE A 55 -14.89 -7.64 -4.27
C ILE A 55 -14.70 -8.58 -5.44
N ASN A 56 -15.52 -8.46 -6.48
CA ASN A 56 -15.48 -9.35 -7.65
C ASN A 56 -15.51 -10.82 -7.24
N TYR A 57 -16.41 -11.17 -6.30
CA TYR A 57 -16.57 -12.52 -5.77
C TYR A 57 -15.38 -13.03 -4.97
N ILE A 58 -14.47 -12.13 -4.59
CA ILE A 58 -13.33 -12.47 -3.73
C ILE A 58 -13.67 -12.04 -2.31
N SER A 59 -13.67 -12.99 -1.38
CA SER A 59 -14.05 -12.73 0.01
C SER A 59 -12.86 -12.57 0.95
N GLU A 60 -11.64 -12.79 0.46
CA GLU A 60 -10.43 -12.65 1.24
C GLU A 60 -9.43 -11.80 0.49
N GLY A 61 -8.48 -11.23 1.20
CA GLY A 61 -7.41 -10.46 0.58
C GLY A 61 -6.16 -10.49 1.44
N TYR A 62 -5.03 -10.25 0.79
CA TYR A 62 -3.76 -10.13 1.48
C TYR A 62 -3.54 -8.66 1.81
N TYR A 63 -3.58 -8.33 3.09
CA TYR A 63 -3.50 -6.94 3.56
C TYR A 63 -2.05 -6.53 3.79
N VAL A 64 -1.68 -5.36 3.30
CA VAL A 64 -0.36 -4.78 3.54
C VAL A 64 -0.55 -3.35 4.01
N LEU A 65 0.10 -3.02 5.12
CA LEU A 65 0.07 -1.68 5.69
C LEU A 65 1.48 -1.12 5.70
N MET A 66 1.64 0.09 5.17
CA MET A 66 2.92 0.79 5.25
C MET A 66 2.71 2.18 5.83
N LYS A 67 3.58 2.55 6.77
CA LYS A 67 3.61 3.90 7.33
C LYS A 67 4.88 4.57 6.84
N PHE A 68 4.74 5.76 6.32
CA PHE A 68 5.88 6.45 5.72
C PHE A 68 5.76 7.96 5.85
N GLN A 69 6.88 8.63 5.61
CA GLN A 69 6.93 10.08 5.53
C GLN A 69 7.38 10.46 4.13
N SER A 70 6.76 11.45 3.55
CA SER A 70 7.14 11.94 2.23
C SER A 70 6.66 13.37 2.05
N GLY A 71 7.08 14.00 0.95
CA GLY A 71 6.51 15.26 0.53
C GLY A 71 5.03 15.06 0.15
N PRO A 72 4.27 16.15 0.09
CA PRO A 72 2.82 16.06 -0.14
C PRO A 72 2.42 15.58 -1.53
N GLU A 73 3.36 15.49 -2.46
CA GLU A 73 3.08 15.10 -3.84
C GLU A 73 3.09 13.57 -4.03
N PHE A 74 3.85 12.86 -3.21
CA PHE A 74 4.04 11.43 -3.38
C PHE A 74 2.77 10.59 -3.16
N PRO A 75 1.92 10.88 -2.17
CA PRO A 75 0.71 10.07 -1.96
C PRO A 75 -0.18 9.97 -3.20
N ALA A 76 -0.33 11.05 -3.96
CA ALA A 76 -1.11 11.03 -5.19
C ALA A 76 -0.48 10.12 -6.24
N GLU A 77 0.84 10.16 -6.37
CA GLU A 77 1.57 9.30 -7.29
C GLU A 77 1.48 7.84 -6.86
N LEU A 78 1.61 7.57 -5.58
CA LEU A 78 1.47 6.22 -5.05
C LEU A 78 0.07 5.68 -5.32
N ASP A 79 -0.96 6.48 -5.10
CA ASP A 79 -2.33 6.08 -5.38
C ASP A 79 -2.53 5.74 -6.86
N ARG A 80 -1.98 6.56 -7.74
CA ARG A 80 -2.05 6.32 -9.18
C ARG A 80 -1.40 4.99 -9.56
N ILE A 81 -0.22 4.73 -9.03
CA ILE A 81 0.50 3.49 -9.33
C ILE A 81 -0.23 2.27 -8.79
N LEU A 82 -0.77 2.38 -7.57
CA LEU A 82 -1.60 1.31 -7.00
C LEU A 82 -2.82 1.04 -7.89
N GLY A 83 -3.43 2.10 -8.41
CA GLY A 83 -4.61 1.98 -9.25
C GLY A 83 -4.39 1.28 -10.57
N ILE A 84 -3.17 1.32 -11.11
CA ILE A 84 -2.84 0.68 -12.38
C ILE A 84 -2.09 -0.65 -12.20
N THR A 85 -1.85 -1.06 -10.98
CA THR A 85 -1.13 -2.31 -10.69
C THR A 85 -2.12 -3.47 -10.63
N ASP A 86 -1.87 -4.50 -11.43
CA ASP A 86 -2.70 -5.70 -11.40
C ASP A 86 -2.62 -6.37 -10.04
N GLY A 87 -3.73 -6.91 -9.60
CA GLY A 87 -3.79 -7.65 -8.35
C GLY A 87 -4.12 -6.82 -7.12
N ILE A 88 -4.17 -5.50 -7.26
CA ILE A 88 -4.58 -4.64 -6.15
C ILE A 88 -6.10 -4.53 -6.16
N LEU A 89 -6.73 -5.11 -5.16
CA LEU A 89 -8.19 -5.10 -5.04
C LEU A 89 -8.71 -3.79 -4.47
N ARG A 90 -7.96 -3.21 -3.55
CA ARG A 90 -8.37 -1.99 -2.88
C ARG A 90 -7.14 -1.27 -2.34
N ARG A 91 -7.23 0.04 -2.25
CA ARG A 91 -6.18 0.86 -1.68
C ARG A 91 -6.79 2.03 -0.91
N LEU A 92 -6.09 2.43 0.14
CA LEU A 92 -6.49 3.58 0.95
C LEU A 92 -5.24 4.26 1.48
N ILE A 93 -5.11 5.53 1.19
CA ILE A 93 -4.00 6.34 1.69
C ILE A 93 -4.57 7.43 2.57
N THR A 94 -4.07 7.51 3.80
CA THR A 94 -4.53 8.52 4.75
C THR A 94 -3.35 9.26 5.34
N MET A 95 -3.59 10.48 5.78
CA MET A 95 -2.60 11.27 6.49
C MET A 95 -2.73 10.94 7.99
N ARG A 96 -1.61 10.67 8.62
CA ARG A 96 -1.61 10.37 10.05
C ARG A 96 -1.57 11.66 10.84
N ALA A 97 -2.39 11.72 11.88
CA ALA A 97 -2.41 12.84 12.79
C ALA A 97 -1.47 12.55 13.97
N GLU A 98 -0.25 13.02 13.86
CA GLU A 98 0.73 12.82 14.92
C GLU A 98 1.40 14.10 15.33
#